data_0cf5f5146466e3fa72137ce82968ef55
#
_entry.id   0cf5f5146466e3fa72137ce82968ef55
#
_cell.length_a   1.000
_cell.length_b   1.000
_cell.length_c   1.000
_cell.angle_alpha   90.00
_cell.angle_beta   90.00
_cell.angle_gamma   90.00
#
_symmetry.space_group_name_H-M   'P 1'
#
loop_
_entity.id
_entity.type
_entity.pdbx_description
1 polymer ?
#
loop_
_entity_poly.entity_id
_entity_poly.type
_entity_poly.pdbx_seq_one_letter_code
_entity_poly.pdbx_strand_id
1 'polypeptide(L)'
;MFELSPLLLISLLKTLPSEVVSILSLLGCYLIIFIMARFFKKEGLLVYNVLAIIVCNMQVLKAADFSLYSEPVALGTMVFATSFLTSDLLTELYSASYARKSIAISFISSISVLIMMTFALGYKDISGANPENLHFIEGDKALSVIFIPNLAIVVASLTAYGMSQLVDIHIFSKLKKMTNNSKLWLRTFLSFAVASLMDSIIFNFLAWKVFAPYDISWHSLVFNYMVGGYVLLLIVALCNIAAMYLISKTVKVE
;
A
#
# COMPACT_ATOMS: atom_id res chain seq x y z
N MET A 1 -28.33 23.24 3.17
CA MET A 1 -27.84 21.93 2.68
C MET A 1 -26.33 21.98 2.79
N PHE A 2 -25.70 21.28 3.74
CA PHE A 2 -24.26 21.27 3.89
C PHE A 2 -23.70 20.52 2.68
N GLU A 3 -23.17 21.25 1.69
CA GLU A 3 -22.33 20.66 0.66
C GLU A 3 -21.02 20.24 1.34
N LEU A 4 -20.96 19.00 1.78
CA LEU A 4 -19.72 18.31 2.08
C LEU A 4 -19.00 18.07 0.74
N SER A 5 -18.51 19.15 0.12
CA SER A 5 -17.71 18.98 -1.10
C SER A 5 -16.41 18.28 -0.71
N PRO A 6 -15.95 17.28 -1.46
CA PRO A 6 -14.64 16.66 -1.25
C PRO A 6 -13.51 17.69 -1.07
N LEU A 7 -13.63 18.84 -1.71
CA LEU A 7 -12.69 19.96 -1.60
C LEU A 7 -12.63 20.57 -0.20
N LEU A 8 -13.77 20.66 0.51
CA LEU A 8 -13.80 21.17 1.89
C LEU A 8 -13.06 20.22 2.83
N LEU A 9 -13.30 18.91 2.69
CA LEU A 9 -12.60 17.91 3.49
C LEU A 9 -11.09 17.92 3.21
N ILE A 10 -10.70 18.01 1.94
CA ILE A 10 -9.29 18.09 1.53
C ILE A 10 -8.64 19.35 2.11
N SER A 11 -9.31 20.51 2.05
CA SER A 11 -8.79 21.76 2.60
C SER A 11 -8.60 21.66 4.10
N LEU A 12 -9.55 21.06 4.83
CA LEU A 12 -9.47 20.83 6.26
C LEU A 12 -8.29 19.88 6.60
N LEU A 13 -8.13 18.79 5.89
CA LEU A 13 -7.01 17.87 6.11
C LEU A 13 -5.65 18.53 5.86
N LYS A 14 -5.56 19.46 4.91
CA LYS A 14 -4.32 20.20 4.62
C LYS A 14 -3.92 21.18 5.77
N THR A 15 -4.81 21.51 6.70
CA THR A 15 -4.48 22.34 7.88
C THR A 15 -3.88 21.52 9.02
N LEU A 16 -3.97 20.20 8.96
CA LEU A 16 -3.48 19.30 10.01
C LEU A 16 -2.03 18.89 9.74
N PRO A 17 -1.23 18.60 10.79
CA PRO A 17 0.08 17.98 10.63
C PRO A 17 0.01 16.66 9.86
N SER A 18 1.05 16.34 9.08
CA SER A 18 1.11 15.10 8.28
C SER A 18 0.94 13.84 9.13
N GLU A 19 1.45 13.84 10.36
CA GLU A 19 1.30 12.75 11.31
C GLU A 19 -0.16 12.48 11.66
N VAL A 20 -0.94 13.55 11.91
CA VAL A 20 -2.36 13.44 12.23
C VAL A 20 -3.15 12.90 11.04
N VAL A 21 -2.88 13.42 9.84
CA VAL A 21 -3.52 12.93 8.61
C VAL A 21 -3.18 11.46 8.36
N SER A 22 -1.94 11.04 8.63
CA SER A 22 -1.50 9.65 8.49
C SER A 22 -2.19 8.72 9.48
N ILE A 23 -2.35 9.15 10.74
CA ILE A 23 -3.11 8.38 11.75
C ILE A 23 -4.57 8.25 11.33
N LEU A 24 -5.22 9.33 10.89
CA LEU A 24 -6.59 9.29 10.40
C LEU A 24 -6.76 8.37 9.19
N SER A 25 -5.81 8.43 8.25
CA SER A 25 -5.77 7.54 7.08
C SER A 25 -5.64 6.06 7.49
N LEU A 26 -4.75 5.76 8.44
CA LEU A 26 -4.53 4.41 8.95
C LEU A 26 -5.79 3.88 9.67
N LEU A 27 -6.42 4.70 10.51
CA LEU A 27 -7.69 4.35 11.17
C LEU A 27 -8.81 4.13 10.14
N GLY A 28 -8.88 4.93 9.08
CA GLY A 28 -9.79 4.74 7.97
C GLY A 28 -9.55 3.39 7.26
N CYS A 29 -8.31 3.03 7.00
CA CYS A 29 -7.96 1.73 6.45
C CYS A 29 -8.39 0.58 7.36
N TYR A 30 -8.15 0.68 8.67
CA TYR A 30 -8.57 -0.37 9.63
C TYR A 30 -10.08 -0.49 9.70
N LEU A 31 -10.82 0.61 9.65
CA LEU A 31 -12.27 0.59 9.58
C LEU A 31 -12.78 -0.11 8.32
N ILE A 32 -12.19 0.19 7.16
CA ILE A 32 -12.54 -0.47 5.90
C ILE A 32 -12.23 -1.97 5.98
N ILE A 33 -11.04 -2.36 6.47
CA ILE A 33 -10.67 -3.77 6.66
C ILE A 33 -11.67 -4.47 7.57
N PHE A 34 -12.05 -3.83 8.69
CA PHE A 34 -13.04 -4.37 9.62
C PHE A 34 -14.39 -4.60 8.94
N ILE A 35 -14.91 -3.60 8.21
CA ILE A 35 -16.18 -3.70 7.46
C ILE A 35 -16.09 -4.82 6.44
N MET A 36 -15.02 -4.86 5.64
CA MET A 36 -14.82 -5.90 4.62
C MET A 36 -14.74 -7.30 5.25
N ALA A 37 -13.99 -7.46 6.34
CA ALA A 37 -13.88 -8.74 7.05
C ALA A 37 -15.22 -9.17 7.68
N ARG A 38 -15.98 -8.22 8.24
CA ARG A 38 -17.23 -8.50 8.95
C ARG A 38 -18.36 -8.90 8.03
N PHE A 39 -18.53 -8.20 6.91
CA PHE A 39 -19.66 -8.38 5.99
C PHE A 39 -19.36 -9.31 4.83
N PHE A 40 -18.12 -9.29 4.32
CA PHE A 40 -17.73 -10.05 3.13
C PHE A 40 -16.66 -11.12 3.43
N LYS A 41 -16.27 -11.30 4.70
CA LYS A 41 -15.38 -12.38 5.15
C LYS A 41 -14.05 -12.40 4.33
N LYS A 42 -13.65 -13.57 3.87
CA LYS A 42 -12.39 -13.75 3.11
C LYS A 42 -12.38 -13.03 1.75
N GLU A 43 -13.53 -12.95 1.10
CA GLU A 43 -13.68 -12.23 -0.18
C GLU A 43 -13.48 -10.72 0.02
N GLY A 44 -14.01 -10.17 1.12
CA GLY A 44 -13.81 -8.77 1.46
C GLY A 44 -12.35 -8.43 1.73
N LEU A 45 -11.65 -9.26 2.48
CA LEU A 45 -10.21 -9.10 2.72
C LEU A 45 -9.39 -9.19 1.42
N LEU A 46 -9.77 -10.11 0.50
CA LEU A 46 -9.15 -10.22 -0.81
C LEU A 46 -9.35 -8.93 -1.62
N VAL A 47 -10.58 -8.43 -1.69
CA VAL A 47 -10.92 -7.18 -2.41
C VAL A 47 -10.15 -6.00 -1.82
N TYR A 48 -10.08 -5.90 -0.48
CA TYR A 48 -9.29 -4.85 0.16
C TYR A 48 -7.82 -4.91 -0.25
N ASN A 49 -7.22 -6.10 -0.29
CA ASN A 49 -5.83 -6.28 -0.69
C ASN A 49 -5.56 -5.79 -2.12
N VAL A 50 -6.48 -6.11 -3.04
CA VAL A 50 -6.43 -5.60 -4.43
C VAL A 50 -6.49 -4.07 -4.45
N LEU A 51 -7.46 -3.48 -3.74
CA LEU A 51 -7.61 -2.03 -3.66
C LEU A 51 -6.39 -1.35 -3.04
N ALA A 52 -5.87 -1.92 -1.95
CA ALA A 52 -4.71 -1.35 -1.25
C ALA A 52 -3.49 -1.25 -2.16
N ILE A 53 -3.19 -2.28 -2.97
CA ILE A 53 -2.04 -2.27 -3.87
C ILE A 53 -2.24 -1.30 -5.04
N ILE A 54 -3.42 -1.20 -5.61
CA ILE A 54 -3.70 -0.24 -6.68
C ILE A 54 -3.60 1.20 -6.14
N VAL A 55 -4.23 1.48 -5.00
CA VAL A 55 -4.25 2.81 -4.39
C VAL A 55 -2.86 3.24 -3.92
N CYS A 56 -2.07 2.35 -3.29
CA CYS A 56 -0.73 2.72 -2.83
C CYS A 56 0.20 3.08 -4.01
N ASN A 57 0.08 2.40 -5.16
CA ASN A 57 0.84 2.73 -6.36
C ASN A 57 0.47 4.10 -6.96
N MET A 58 -0.78 4.56 -6.78
CA MET A 58 -1.17 5.93 -7.14
C MET A 58 -0.66 6.94 -6.11
N GLN A 59 -0.75 6.62 -4.83
CA GLN A 59 -0.37 7.52 -3.74
C GLN A 59 1.14 7.74 -3.65
N VAL A 60 1.98 6.83 -4.15
CA VAL A 60 3.44 6.95 -4.14
C VAL A 60 3.92 8.20 -4.90
N LEU A 61 3.12 8.74 -5.82
CA LEU A 61 3.40 9.98 -6.54
C LEU A 61 3.25 11.24 -5.68
N LYS A 62 2.70 11.11 -4.47
CA LYS A 62 2.59 12.20 -3.52
C LYS A 62 3.45 11.91 -2.30
N ALA A 63 4.27 12.88 -1.93
CA ALA A 63 5.06 12.84 -0.70
C ALA A 63 4.54 13.86 0.30
N ALA A 64 4.84 13.65 1.59
CA ALA A 64 4.59 14.60 2.66
C ALA A 64 5.79 14.67 3.58
N ASP A 65 5.97 15.84 4.20
CA ASP A 65 6.98 16.07 5.21
C ASP A 65 6.44 15.61 6.59
N PHE A 66 7.29 14.97 7.36
CA PHE A 66 7.00 14.53 8.72
C PHE A 66 7.97 15.18 9.70
N SER A 67 7.50 15.60 10.87
CA SER A 67 8.35 16.28 11.86
C SER A 67 9.46 15.39 12.43
N LEU A 68 9.26 14.06 12.40
CA LEU A 68 10.21 13.08 12.92
C LEU A 68 11.26 12.65 11.89
N TYR A 69 11.16 13.12 10.65
CA TYR A 69 12.02 12.68 9.55
C TYR A 69 12.38 13.84 8.63
N SER A 70 13.66 13.97 8.28
CA SER A 70 14.15 15.12 7.50
C SER A 70 13.83 15.06 6.02
N GLU A 71 13.50 13.88 5.49
CA GLU A 71 13.22 13.66 4.08
C GLU A 71 11.73 13.43 3.83
N PRO A 72 11.18 13.88 2.70
CA PRO A 72 9.79 13.62 2.36
C PRO A 72 9.50 12.13 2.21
N VAL A 73 8.38 11.66 2.75
CA VAL A 73 7.97 10.26 2.69
C VAL A 73 6.80 10.10 1.72
N ALA A 74 6.90 9.12 0.82
CA ALA A 74 5.83 8.78 -0.11
C ALA A 74 4.60 8.22 0.63
N LEU A 75 3.42 8.76 0.32
CA LEU A 75 2.20 8.46 1.09
C LEU A 75 1.68 7.03 0.93
N GLY A 76 1.94 6.37 -0.18
CA GLY A 76 1.53 4.98 -0.43
C GLY A 76 1.97 3.99 0.64
N THR A 77 3.02 4.31 1.41
CA THR A 77 3.58 3.48 2.48
C THR A 77 2.56 3.07 3.52
N MET A 78 1.64 3.98 3.93
CA MET A 78 0.62 3.68 4.95
C MET A 78 -0.40 2.65 4.47
N VAL A 79 -0.96 2.86 3.28
CA VAL A 79 -1.94 1.93 2.69
C VAL A 79 -1.27 0.58 2.38
N PHE A 80 -0.04 0.61 1.88
CA PHE A 80 0.76 -0.59 1.63
C PHE A 80 0.94 -1.43 2.90
N ALA A 81 1.28 -0.81 4.02
CA ALA A 81 1.46 -1.49 5.31
C ALA A 81 0.20 -2.22 5.78
N THR A 82 -0.99 -1.74 5.43
CA THR A 82 -2.26 -2.41 5.78
C THR A 82 -2.56 -3.64 4.92
N SER A 83 -1.89 -3.80 3.77
CA SER A 83 -1.99 -5.03 2.97
C SER A 83 -1.35 -6.23 3.69
N PHE A 84 -0.30 -6.02 4.47
CA PHE A 84 0.28 -7.06 5.33
C PHE A 84 -0.70 -7.49 6.43
N LEU A 85 -1.33 -6.53 7.12
CA LEU A 85 -2.38 -6.85 8.09
C LEU A 85 -3.49 -7.71 7.47
N THR A 86 -3.88 -7.38 6.25
CA THR A 86 -4.93 -8.13 5.54
C THR A 86 -4.48 -9.55 5.18
N SER A 87 -3.23 -9.73 4.76
CA SER A 87 -2.63 -11.03 4.49
C SER A 87 -2.50 -11.87 5.76
N ASP A 88 -2.13 -11.22 6.88
CA ASP A 88 -2.09 -11.85 8.20
C ASP A 88 -3.48 -12.30 8.66
N LEU A 89 -4.50 -11.44 8.50
CA LEU A 89 -5.90 -11.79 8.80
C LEU A 89 -6.39 -12.97 7.95
N LEU A 90 -6.07 -12.99 6.66
CA LEU A 90 -6.39 -14.13 5.80
C LEU A 90 -5.68 -15.41 6.26
N THR A 91 -4.42 -15.31 6.68
CA THR A 91 -3.63 -16.44 7.18
C THR A 91 -4.13 -16.93 8.54
N GLU A 92 -4.51 -15.99 9.42
CA GLU A 92 -5.01 -16.30 10.76
C GLU A 92 -6.40 -16.93 10.74
N LEU A 93 -7.33 -16.30 10.04
CA LEU A 93 -8.76 -16.65 10.06
C LEU A 93 -9.10 -17.77 9.08
N TYR A 94 -8.40 -17.88 7.96
CA TYR A 94 -8.73 -18.85 6.91
C TYR A 94 -7.56 -19.78 6.60
N SER A 95 -6.59 -19.35 5.81
CA SER A 95 -5.38 -20.16 5.54
C SER A 95 -4.29 -19.37 4.83
N ALA A 96 -3.04 -19.82 4.99
CA ALA A 96 -1.89 -19.30 4.22
C ALA A 96 -2.05 -19.52 2.70
N SER A 97 -2.76 -20.56 2.29
CA SER A 97 -3.05 -20.79 0.86
C SER A 97 -3.95 -19.71 0.31
N TYR A 98 -4.97 -19.29 1.07
CA TYR A 98 -5.89 -18.25 0.66
C TYR A 98 -5.22 -16.87 0.64
N ALA A 99 -4.35 -16.61 1.61
CA ALA A 99 -3.53 -15.38 1.62
C ALA A 99 -2.63 -15.30 0.38
N ARG A 100 -1.93 -16.38 0.02
CA ARG A 100 -1.13 -16.43 -1.22
C ARG A 100 -1.97 -16.22 -2.48
N LYS A 101 -3.18 -16.78 -2.53
CA LYS A 101 -4.12 -16.54 -3.63
C LYS A 101 -4.51 -15.07 -3.72
N SER A 102 -4.75 -14.41 -2.59
CA SER A 102 -5.04 -12.97 -2.54
C SER A 102 -3.90 -12.14 -3.12
N ILE A 103 -2.64 -12.45 -2.79
CA ILE A 103 -1.47 -11.77 -3.37
C ILE A 103 -1.40 -11.95 -4.88
N ALA A 104 -1.58 -13.17 -5.37
CA ALA A 104 -1.56 -13.44 -6.81
C ALA A 104 -2.67 -12.67 -7.56
N ILE A 105 -3.88 -12.60 -6.99
CA ILE A 105 -4.98 -11.83 -7.57
C ILE A 105 -4.65 -10.34 -7.54
N SER A 106 -4.13 -9.81 -6.45
CA SER A 106 -3.74 -8.39 -6.34
C SER A 106 -2.66 -8.03 -7.37
N PHE A 107 -1.68 -8.90 -7.56
CA PHE A 107 -0.62 -8.74 -8.56
C PHE A 107 -1.19 -8.69 -10.00
N ILE A 108 -2.01 -9.68 -10.36
CA ILE A 108 -2.67 -9.73 -11.68
C ILE A 108 -3.60 -8.52 -11.88
N SER A 109 -4.36 -8.13 -10.86
CA SER A 109 -5.24 -6.96 -10.92
C SER A 109 -4.47 -5.67 -11.16
N SER A 110 -3.32 -5.49 -10.51
CA SER A 110 -2.46 -4.32 -10.71
C SER A 110 -1.93 -4.24 -12.15
N ILE A 111 -1.47 -5.36 -12.69
CA ILE A 111 -1.04 -5.43 -14.10
C ILE A 111 -2.22 -5.16 -15.04
N SER A 112 -3.40 -5.71 -14.74
CA SER A 112 -4.60 -5.49 -15.56
C SER A 112 -4.99 -4.01 -15.60
N VAL A 113 -4.93 -3.29 -14.46
CA VAL A 113 -5.18 -1.84 -14.42
C VAL A 113 -4.19 -1.10 -15.30
N LEU A 114 -2.89 -1.43 -15.23
CA LEU A 114 -1.87 -0.80 -16.08
C LEU A 114 -2.15 -1.03 -17.57
N ILE A 115 -2.50 -2.24 -17.97
CA ILE A 115 -2.83 -2.57 -19.35
C ILE A 115 -4.06 -1.77 -19.81
N MET A 116 -5.15 -1.76 -19.00
CA MET A 116 -6.36 -1.02 -19.33
C MET A 116 -6.11 0.48 -19.47
N MET A 117 -5.30 1.06 -18.58
CA MET A 117 -4.95 2.47 -18.63
C MET A 117 -4.01 2.81 -19.78
N THR A 118 -3.10 1.88 -20.15
CA THR A 118 -2.26 2.06 -21.35
C THR A 118 -3.10 2.13 -22.61
N PHE A 119 -4.14 1.31 -22.75
CA PHE A 119 -5.08 1.44 -23.86
C PHE A 119 -5.87 2.75 -23.82
N ALA A 120 -6.33 3.18 -22.64
CA ALA A 120 -7.04 4.45 -22.51
C ALA A 120 -6.18 5.64 -22.95
N LEU A 121 -4.92 5.68 -22.52
CA LEU A 121 -3.95 6.72 -22.91
C LEU A 121 -3.46 6.60 -24.36
N GLY A 122 -3.69 5.45 -25.01
CA GLY A 122 -3.35 5.23 -26.42
C GLY A 122 -4.39 5.78 -27.43
N TYR A 123 -5.53 6.27 -26.96
CA TYR A 123 -6.46 6.98 -27.84
C TYR A 123 -5.86 8.34 -28.26
N LYS A 124 -6.23 8.79 -29.46
CA LYS A 124 -5.81 10.11 -29.94
C LYS A 124 -6.43 11.21 -29.09
N ASP A 125 -5.60 12.18 -28.75
CA ASP A 125 -6.05 13.36 -28.01
C ASP A 125 -7.14 14.11 -28.75
N ILE A 126 -8.04 14.75 -28.01
CA ILE A 126 -9.08 15.59 -28.57
C ILE A 126 -8.40 16.78 -29.26
N SER A 127 -8.57 16.87 -30.59
CA SER A 127 -8.05 17.97 -31.38
C SER A 127 -8.96 19.19 -31.26
N GLY A 128 -8.38 20.35 -30.91
CA GLY A 128 -9.02 21.64 -30.92
C GLY A 128 -9.05 22.34 -29.57
N ALA A 129 -8.75 23.62 -29.59
CA ALA A 129 -8.76 24.52 -28.44
C ALA A 129 -10.19 24.98 -28.05
N ASN A 130 -11.18 24.06 -28.10
CA ASN A 130 -12.51 24.38 -27.60
C ASN A 130 -12.49 24.43 -26.06
N PRO A 131 -12.87 25.57 -25.44
CA PRO A 131 -12.92 25.68 -23.98
C PRO A 131 -13.74 24.58 -23.29
N GLU A 132 -14.75 24.03 -23.95
CA GLU A 132 -15.58 22.94 -23.45
C GLU A 132 -14.80 21.63 -23.27
N ASN A 133 -13.69 21.44 -23.98
CA ASN A 133 -12.85 20.23 -23.93
C ASN A 133 -11.68 20.35 -22.96
N LEU A 134 -11.51 21.49 -22.30
CA LEU A 134 -10.34 21.74 -21.44
C LEU A 134 -10.20 20.69 -20.31
N HIS A 135 -11.32 20.33 -19.70
CA HIS A 135 -11.32 19.33 -18.63
C HIS A 135 -10.89 17.92 -19.08
N PHE A 136 -11.14 17.54 -20.34
CA PHE A 136 -10.64 16.27 -20.90
C PHE A 136 -9.13 16.33 -21.14
N ILE A 137 -8.62 17.46 -21.62
CA ILE A 137 -7.18 17.68 -21.86
C ILE A 137 -6.41 17.68 -20.54
N GLU A 138 -6.95 18.32 -19.51
CA GLU A 138 -6.37 18.30 -18.16
C GLU A 138 -6.45 16.90 -17.52
N GLY A 139 -7.56 16.20 -17.74
CA GLY A 139 -7.74 14.82 -17.31
C GLY A 139 -6.73 13.87 -17.92
N ASP A 140 -6.48 13.95 -19.21
CA ASP A 140 -5.50 13.15 -19.93
C ASP A 140 -4.08 13.38 -19.39
N LYS A 141 -3.69 14.65 -19.20
CA LYS A 141 -2.40 14.98 -18.58
C LYS A 141 -2.27 14.41 -17.18
N ALA A 142 -3.32 14.47 -16.36
CA ALA A 142 -3.31 13.93 -15.02
C ALA A 142 -3.19 12.39 -15.04
N LEU A 143 -3.94 11.72 -15.92
CA LEU A 143 -3.84 10.26 -16.09
C LEU A 143 -2.47 9.85 -16.61
N SER A 144 -1.90 10.60 -17.54
CA SER A 144 -0.55 10.37 -18.06
C SER A 144 0.48 10.43 -16.95
N VAL A 145 0.41 11.41 -16.05
CA VAL A 145 1.30 11.54 -14.89
C VAL A 145 1.15 10.35 -13.94
N ILE A 146 -0.04 9.79 -13.79
CA ILE A 146 -0.30 8.67 -12.85
C ILE A 146 0.12 7.33 -13.46
N PHE A 147 -0.12 7.08 -14.74
CA PHE A 147 0.00 5.76 -15.36
C PHE A 147 1.17 5.59 -16.34
N ILE A 148 1.86 6.67 -16.73
CA ILE A 148 3.11 6.60 -17.52
C ILE A 148 4.38 6.69 -16.64
N PRO A 149 4.37 6.90 -15.31
CA PRO A 149 5.61 6.97 -14.60
C PRO A 149 6.34 5.66 -14.72
N ASN A 150 7.55 5.79 -15.13
CA ASN A 150 8.64 4.85 -15.18
C ASN A 150 8.20 3.39 -14.92
N LEU A 151 7.92 2.64 -15.99
CA LEU A 151 7.62 1.20 -15.95
C LEU A 151 8.55 0.44 -14.98
N ALA A 152 9.76 0.94 -14.83
CA ALA A 152 10.77 0.46 -13.91
C ALA A 152 10.36 0.56 -12.44
N ILE A 153 9.75 1.66 -12.00
CA ILE A 153 9.25 1.81 -10.62
C ILE A 153 8.12 0.82 -10.36
N VAL A 154 7.23 0.63 -11.34
CA VAL A 154 6.13 -0.34 -11.23
C VAL A 154 6.67 -1.76 -11.14
N VAL A 155 7.64 -2.12 -11.98
CA VAL A 155 8.28 -3.45 -11.94
C VAL A 155 9.00 -3.67 -10.60
N ALA A 156 9.72 -2.66 -10.10
CA ALA A 156 10.36 -2.71 -8.78
C ALA A 156 9.34 -2.91 -7.66
N SER A 157 8.25 -2.12 -7.66
CA SER A 157 7.18 -2.18 -6.66
C SER A 157 6.47 -3.54 -6.66
N LEU A 158 6.05 -4.03 -7.82
CA LEU A 158 5.36 -5.32 -7.91
C LEU A 158 6.28 -6.50 -7.53
N THR A 159 7.57 -6.42 -7.88
CA THR A 159 8.55 -7.45 -7.51
C THR A 159 8.76 -7.45 -5.99
N ALA A 160 9.00 -6.30 -5.39
CA ALA A 160 9.16 -6.16 -3.95
C ALA A 160 7.91 -6.64 -3.20
N TYR A 161 6.72 -6.18 -3.61
CA TYR A 161 5.43 -6.62 -3.07
C TYR A 161 5.25 -8.13 -3.11
N GLY A 162 5.43 -8.75 -4.27
CA GLY A 162 5.22 -10.19 -4.41
C GLY A 162 6.15 -11.01 -3.50
N MET A 163 7.42 -10.62 -3.43
CA MET A 163 8.42 -11.33 -2.62
C MET A 163 8.20 -11.09 -1.12
N SER A 164 8.02 -9.85 -0.70
CA SER A 164 7.86 -9.49 0.71
C SER A 164 6.59 -10.11 1.32
N GLN A 165 5.47 -10.06 0.62
CA GLN A 165 4.22 -10.65 1.07
C GLN A 165 4.27 -12.18 1.19
N LEU A 166 4.95 -12.87 0.26
CA LEU A 166 5.14 -14.32 0.37
C LEU A 166 6.01 -14.69 1.57
N VAL A 167 7.04 -13.89 1.87
CA VAL A 167 7.89 -14.06 3.05
C VAL A 167 7.10 -13.80 4.33
N ASP A 168 6.28 -12.74 4.36
CA ASP A 168 5.39 -12.44 5.47
C ASP A 168 4.49 -13.63 5.83
N ILE A 169 3.72 -14.13 4.85
CA ILE A 169 2.84 -15.30 5.04
C ILE A 169 3.61 -16.53 5.52
N HIS A 170 4.81 -16.74 4.98
CA HIS A 170 5.65 -17.88 5.37
C HIS A 170 6.06 -17.77 6.85
N ILE A 171 6.60 -16.62 7.26
CA ILE A 171 7.05 -16.36 8.63
C ILE A 171 5.86 -16.42 9.59
N PHE A 172 4.76 -15.72 9.28
CA PHE A 172 3.55 -15.72 10.08
C PHE A 172 3.04 -17.14 10.31
N SER A 173 2.92 -17.95 9.25
CA SER A 173 2.44 -19.34 9.32
C SER A 173 3.39 -20.23 10.11
N LYS A 174 4.71 -20.04 9.98
CA LYS A 174 5.72 -20.78 10.73
C LYS A 174 5.64 -20.45 12.22
N LEU A 175 5.57 -19.17 12.56
CA LEU A 175 5.44 -18.70 13.94
C LEU A 175 4.09 -19.14 14.56
N LYS A 176 3.01 -19.14 13.80
CA LYS A 176 1.70 -19.65 14.24
C LYS A 176 1.80 -21.11 14.70
N LYS A 177 2.49 -21.96 13.93
CA LYS A 177 2.73 -23.36 14.28
C LYS A 177 3.65 -23.49 15.50
N MET A 178 4.78 -22.78 15.53
CA MET A 178 5.77 -22.84 16.62
C MET A 178 5.20 -22.36 17.95
N THR A 179 4.26 -21.42 17.94
CA THR A 179 3.63 -20.88 19.16
C THR A 179 2.33 -21.58 19.52
N ASN A 180 1.97 -22.69 18.88
CA ASN A 180 0.71 -23.42 19.09
C ASN A 180 -0.50 -22.47 19.09
N ASN A 181 -0.61 -21.59 18.09
CA ASN A 181 -1.63 -20.54 17.96
C ASN A 181 -1.64 -19.47 19.06
N SER A 182 -0.69 -19.48 19.99
CA SER A 182 -0.52 -18.43 20.98
C SER A 182 0.31 -17.26 20.44
N LYS A 183 0.46 -16.18 21.23
CA LYS A 183 1.34 -15.02 20.93
C LYS A 183 1.07 -14.37 19.56
N LEU A 184 -0.19 -14.03 19.27
CA LEU A 184 -0.61 -13.39 18.01
C LEU A 184 0.22 -12.12 17.71
N TRP A 185 0.50 -11.29 18.72
CA TRP A 185 1.30 -10.08 18.57
C TRP A 185 2.70 -10.34 18.02
N LEU A 186 3.34 -11.43 18.45
CA LEU A 186 4.71 -11.76 18.04
C LEU A 186 4.77 -12.14 16.56
N ARG A 187 3.83 -12.95 16.09
CA ARG A 187 3.80 -13.35 14.68
C ARG A 187 3.42 -12.19 13.76
N THR A 188 2.43 -11.36 14.15
CA THR A 188 2.05 -10.16 13.39
C THR A 188 3.20 -9.16 13.31
N PHE A 189 3.91 -8.90 14.41
CA PHE A 189 5.02 -7.96 14.40
C PHE A 189 6.24 -8.48 13.64
N LEU A 190 6.67 -9.71 13.95
CA LEU A 190 7.93 -10.25 13.43
C LEU A 190 7.85 -10.58 11.95
N SER A 191 6.72 -11.15 11.47
CA SER A 191 6.54 -11.42 10.04
C SER A 191 6.56 -10.12 9.24
N PHE A 192 5.80 -9.11 9.70
CA PHE A 192 5.78 -7.79 9.08
C PHE A 192 7.16 -7.11 9.09
N ALA A 193 7.86 -7.11 10.24
CA ALA A 193 9.17 -6.45 10.35
C ALA A 193 10.19 -7.03 9.37
N VAL A 194 10.26 -8.36 9.26
CA VAL A 194 11.17 -9.01 8.32
C VAL A 194 10.74 -8.79 6.86
N ALA A 195 9.46 -8.92 6.58
CA ALA A 195 8.95 -8.77 5.22
C ALA A 195 9.05 -7.34 4.72
N SER A 196 8.75 -6.34 5.54
CA SER A 196 8.87 -4.93 5.18
C SER A 196 10.32 -4.47 5.02
N LEU A 197 11.26 -5.05 5.77
CA LEU A 197 12.69 -4.83 5.53
C LEU A 197 13.10 -5.36 4.17
N MET A 198 12.66 -6.57 3.82
CA MET A 198 12.93 -7.18 2.52
C MET A 198 12.31 -6.35 1.38
N ASP A 199 11.09 -5.88 1.56
CA ASP A 199 10.41 -4.98 0.61
C ASP A 199 11.23 -3.72 0.38
N SER A 200 11.62 -3.04 1.46
CA SER A 200 12.42 -1.82 1.40
C SER A 200 13.75 -2.03 0.66
N ILE A 201 14.44 -3.13 0.92
CA ILE A 201 15.70 -3.46 0.23
C ILE A 201 15.46 -3.70 -1.26
N ILE A 202 14.52 -4.57 -1.62
CA ILE A 202 14.26 -4.95 -3.02
C ILE A 202 13.75 -3.75 -3.81
N PHE A 203 12.75 -3.04 -3.28
CA PHE A 203 12.18 -1.88 -3.96
C PHE A 203 13.23 -0.80 -4.21
N ASN A 204 13.92 -0.37 -3.16
CA ASN A 204 14.89 0.73 -3.30
C ASN A 204 16.09 0.34 -4.17
N PHE A 205 16.56 -0.90 -4.07
CA PHE A 205 17.64 -1.37 -4.93
C PHE A 205 17.21 -1.39 -6.41
N LEU A 206 16.06 -1.98 -6.73
CA LEU A 206 15.58 -2.05 -8.11
C LEU A 206 15.23 -0.65 -8.65
N ALA A 207 14.46 0.14 -7.89
CA ALA A 207 14.01 1.45 -8.34
C ALA A 207 15.17 2.43 -8.56
N TRP A 208 16.15 2.45 -7.66
CA TRP A 208 17.16 3.51 -7.59
C TRP A 208 18.56 3.11 -8.03
N LYS A 209 18.91 1.82 -8.06
CA LYS A 209 20.22 1.35 -8.56
C LYS A 209 20.14 0.65 -9.91
N VAL A 210 19.05 -0.10 -10.17
CA VAL A 210 18.92 -0.85 -11.41
C VAL A 210 18.22 -0.03 -12.49
N PHE A 211 17.16 0.67 -12.15
CA PHE A 211 16.28 1.30 -13.12
C PHE A 211 16.38 2.83 -13.17
N ALA A 212 16.88 3.49 -12.15
CA ALA A 212 17.01 4.94 -12.18
C ALA A 212 18.00 5.38 -13.27
N PRO A 213 17.70 6.47 -13.99
CA PRO A 213 18.60 7.01 -15.02
C PRO A 213 19.79 7.78 -14.44
N TYR A 214 19.83 7.97 -13.12
CA TYR A 214 20.89 8.68 -12.39
C TYR A 214 21.40 7.82 -11.23
N ASP A 215 22.67 7.96 -10.91
CA ASP A 215 23.28 7.18 -9.82
C ASP A 215 23.09 7.87 -8.47
N ILE A 216 22.42 7.15 -7.55
CA ILE A 216 22.26 7.57 -6.16
C ILE A 216 23.41 6.95 -5.35
N SER A 217 24.05 7.73 -4.48
CA SER A 217 25.09 7.21 -3.59
C SER A 217 24.56 6.09 -2.69
N TRP A 218 25.38 5.10 -2.38
CA TRP A 218 25.02 4.02 -1.47
C TRP A 218 24.60 4.53 -0.08
N HIS A 219 25.25 5.59 0.39
CA HIS A 219 24.90 6.21 1.66
C HIS A 219 23.46 6.75 1.64
N SER A 220 23.11 7.53 0.62
CA SER A 220 21.76 8.07 0.49
C SER A 220 20.72 6.95 0.31
N LEU A 221 21.03 5.94 -0.50
CA LEU A 221 20.14 4.80 -0.71
C LEU A 221 19.80 4.09 0.60
N VAL A 222 20.82 3.77 1.40
CA VAL A 222 20.61 3.01 2.65
C VAL A 222 19.99 3.88 3.72
N PHE A 223 20.54 5.05 4.01
CA PHE A 223 20.14 5.85 5.17
C PHE A 223 18.90 6.70 4.91
N ASN A 224 18.75 7.31 3.73
CA ASN A 224 17.62 8.18 3.46
C ASN A 224 16.41 7.40 2.92
N TYR A 225 16.62 6.45 2.01
CA TYR A 225 15.49 5.74 1.38
C TYR A 225 15.10 4.46 2.11
N MET A 226 16.06 3.57 2.44
CA MET A 226 15.73 2.29 3.07
C MET A 226 15.39 2.44 4.56
N VAL A 227 16.29 3.02 5.36
CA VAL A 227 16.13 3.08 6.82
C VAL A 227 14.98 3.97 7.24
N GLY A 228 14.84 5.15 6.63
CA GLY A 228 13.78 6.10 7.00
C GLY A 228 12.39 5.54 6.76
N GLY A 229 12.15 5.01 5.56
CA GLY A 229 10.89 4.36 5.23
C GLY A 229 10.58 3.15 6.11
N TYR A 230 11.61 2.35 6.41
CA TYR A 230 11.48 1.17 7.26
C TYR A 230 11.11 1.49 8.70
N VAL A 231 11.67 2.54 9.30
CA VAL A 231 11.30 2.97 10.66
C VAL A 231 9.82 3.34 10.75
N LEU A 232 9.29 4.04 9.75
CA LEU A 232 7.87 4.36 9.68
C LEU A 232 7.00 3.08 9.59
N LEU A 233 7.41 2.11 8.77
CA LEU A 233 6.73 0.82 8.67
C LEU A 233 6.72 0.07 10.01
N LEU A 234 7.79 0.11 10.80
CA LEU A 234 7.82 -0.51 12.13
C LEU A 234 6.82 0.15 13.10
N ILE A 235 6.62 1.46 13.02
CA ILE A 235 5.58 2.15 13.81
C ILE A 235 4.19 1.64 13.41
N VAL A 236 3.92 1.52 12.11
CA VAL A 236 2.65 0.96 11.62
C VAL A 236 2.49 -0.50 12.03
N ALA A 237 3.58 -1.29 12.07
CA ALA A 237 3.54 -2.67 12.54
C ALA A 237 2.99 -2.79 13.97
N LEU A 238 3.36 -1.87 14.86
CA LEU A 238 2.82 -1.83 16.22
C LEU A 238 1.32 -1.51 16.23
N CYS A 239 0.87 -0.59 15.39
CA CYS A 239 -0.56 -0.28 15.23
C CYS A 239 -1.35 -1.48 14.65
N ASN A 240 -0.76 -2.20 13.70
CA ASN A 240 -1.35 -3.41 13.11
C ASN A 240 -1.65 -4.49 14.15
N ILE A 241 -0.86 -4.60 15.23
CA ILE A 241 -1.12 -5.56 16.31
C ILE A 241 -2.50 -5.31 16.94
N ALA A 242 -2.80 -4.06 17.29
CA ALA A 242 -4.09 -3.72 17.90
C ALA A 242 -5.26 -4.01 16.96
N ALA A 243 -5.14 -3.62 15.68
CA ALA A 243 -6.14 -3.90 14.66
C ALA A 243 -6.32 -5.41 14.43
N MET A 244 -5.22 -6.17 14.40
CA MET A 244 -5.24 -7.64 14.26
C MET A 244 -6.04 -8.31 15.38
N TYR A 245 -5.80 -7.92 16.65
CA TYR A 245 -6.56 -8.46 17.79
C TYR A 245 -8.04 -8.09 17.73
N LEU A 246 -8.35 -6.83 17.40
CA LEU A 246 -9.73 -6.35 17.35
C LEU A 246 -10.53 -7.11 16.27
N ILE A 247 -9.98 -7.19 15.05
CA ILE A 247 -10.67 -7.78 13.91
C ILE A 247 -10.77 -9.30 14.07
N SER A 248 -9.68 -9.98 14.46
CA SER A 248 -9.68 -11.44 14.60
C SER A 248 -10.62 -11.97 15.69
N LYS A 249 -10.87 -11.17 16.75
CA LYS A 249 -11.84 -11.55 17.81
C LYS A 249 -13.28 -11.31 17.43
N THR A 250 -13.56 -10.30 16.58
CA THR A 250 -14.93 -9.87 16.23
C THR A 250 -15.47 -10.55 14.99
N VAL A 251 -14.60 -10.97 14.09
CA VAL A 251 -14.99 -11.69 12.87
C VAL A 251 -15.05 -13.18 13.16
N LYS A 252 -16.26 -13.73 13.24
CA LYS A 252 -16.48 -15.19 13.36
C LYS A 252 -16.27 -15.80 11.98
N VAL A 253 -15.41 -16.81 11.94
CA VAL A 253 -15.25 -17.71 10.78
C VAL A 253 -16.24 -18.85 10.98
N GLU A 254 -17.23 -18.93 10.08
CA GLU A 254 -18.08 -20.10 9.94
C GLU A 254 -17.38 -21.15 9.09
#